data_305e694628c3dc99c44c64e87a6631bc
#
_entry.id   305e694628c3dc99c44c64e87a6631bc
#
_cell.length_a   1.000
_cell.length_b   1.000
_cell.length_c   1.000
_cell.angle_alpha   90.00
_cell.angle_beta   90.00
_cell.angle_gamma   90.00
#
_symmetry.space_group_name_H-M   'P 1'
#
loop_
_entity.id
_entity.type
_entity.pdbx_description
1 polymer ?
#
loop_
_entity_poly.entity_id
_entity_poly.type
_entity_poly.pdbx_seq_one_letter_code
_entity_poly.pdbx_strand_id
1 'polypeptide(L)'
;LIENNYNLVELGPRSTGKSHVYKEISANSILMSGGQTTVANLFYNMSTRKIGLVGYWDVVAFDEVAGMSFKDKDGIQIMKDYMASGSFARGKEEKNANASIVFIGNINQSVSSLLKTAHLFQPFPESMNNDSAFFDRIHYYLPGWEIPKFKPEHFTDRYGFIVDYFAEFLREMRKRNFSD
;
A
#
# COMPACT_ATOMS: atom_id res chain seq x y z
N LEU A 1 3.96 7.68 6.81
CA LEU A 1 2.71 7.85 7.57
C LEU A 1 2.37 9.31 7.90
N ILE A 2 3.34 10.21 7.87
CA ILE A 2 3.12 11.65 8.06
C ILE A 2 2.82 12.39 6.75
N GLU A 3 2.98 11.75 5.59
CA GLU A 3 2.63 12.28 4.29
C GLU A 3 1.34 11.66 3.76
N ASN A 4 0.47 12.47 3.16
CA ASN A 4 -0.72 12.01 2.47
C ASN A 4 -0.35 11.40 1.12
N ASN A 5 -1.09 10.36 0.71
CA ASN A 5 -0.90 9.71 -0.59
C ASN A 5 0.56 9.28 -0.85
N TYR A 6 1.27 8.85 0.20
CA TYR A 6 2.64 8.36 0.11
C TYR A 6 2.64 6.87 -0.18
N ASN A 7 2.80 6.53 -1.44
CA ASN A 7 2.65 5.15 -1.93
C ASN A 7 3.96 4.40 -1.82
N LEU A 8 3.92 3.15 -1.32
CA LEU A 8 5.12 2.35 -1.15
C LEU A 8 4.93 0.89 -1.58
N VAL A 9 6.04 0.24 -1.83
CA VAL A 9 6.14 -1.20 -2.11
C VAL A 9 7.05 -1.85 -1.08
N GLU A 10 6.61 -2.97 -0.52
CA GLU A 10 7.42 -3.83 0.35
C GLU A 10 7.47 -5.24 -0.22
N LEU A 11 8.58 -5.58 -0.86
CA LEU A 11 8.82 -6.92 -1.40
C LEU A 11 9.95 -7.61 -0.66
N GLY A 12 9.75 -8.88 -0.32
CA GLY A 12 10.77 -9.63 0.41
C GLY A 12 10.37 -11.08 0.67
N PRO A 13 11.23 -11.86 1.34
CA PRO A 13 10.95 -13.25 1.66
C PRO A 13 9.74 -13.39 2.58
N ARG A 14 9.19 -14.59 2.62
CA ARG A 14 8.09 -14.92 3.54
C ARG A 14 8.56 -14.85 5.01
N SER A 15 7.60 -14.66 5.91
CA SER A 15 7.82 -14.68 7.37
C SER A 15 8.70 -13.54 7.92
N THR A 16 8.73 -12.40 7.25
CA THR A 16 9.36 -11.16 7.77
C THR A 16 8.37 -10.21 8.47
N GLY A 17 7.10 -10.62 8.61
CA GLY A 17 6.09 -9.83 9.33
C GLY A 17 5.43 -8.72 8.52
N LYS A 18 5.67 -8.63 7.21
CA LYS A 18 5.10 -7.58 6.33
C LYS A 18 3.61 -7.35 6.57
N SER A 19 2.80 -8.35 6.30
CA SER A 19 1.34 -8.27 6.44
C SER A 19 0.89 -8.02 7.88
N HIS A 20 1.62 -8.54 8.88
CA HIS A 20 1.32 -8.36 10.29
C HIS A 20 1.38 -6.88 10.73
N VAL A 21 2.34 -6.13 10.23
CA VAL A 21 2.47 -4.69 10.56
C VAL A 21 1.22 -3.92 10.14
N TYR A 22 0.72 -4.16 8.95
CA TYR A 22 -0.46 -3.43 8.44
C TYR A 22 -1.78 -3.94 9.00
N LYS A 23 -1.84 -5.20 9.42
CA LYS A 23 -3.06 -5.81 9.95
C LYS A 23 -3.24 -5.62 11.45
N GLU A 24 -2.15 -5.77 12.23
CA GLU A 24 -2.24 -5.87 13.69
C GLU A 24 -1.58 -4.69 14.43
N ILE A 25 -0.61 -4.01 13.81
CA ILE A 25 0.14 -2.95 14.49
C ILE A 25 -0.37 -1.57 14.09
N SER A 26 -0.70 -1.35 12.82
CA SER A 26 -1.13 -0.04 12.34
C SER A 26 -2.64 0.16 12.56
N ALA A 27 -3.01 1.07 13.47
CA ALA A 27 -4.39 1.32 13.86
C ALA A 27 -5.28 1.86 12.72
N ASN A 28 -4.71 2.62 11.77
CA ASN A 28 -5.43 3.31 10.71
C ASN A 28 -5.13 2.73 9.32
N SER A 29 -4.83 1.43 9.26
CA SER A 29 -4.60 0.71 8.01
C SER A 29 -5.57 -0.44 7.82
N ILE A 30 -5.86 -0.74 6.56
CA ILE A 30 -6.60 -1.94 6.17
C ILE A 30 -5.73 -2.80 5.27
N LEU A 31 -5.66 -4.09 5.57
CA LEU A 31 -5.00 -5.07 4.73
C LEU A 31 -6.03 -5.78 3.86
N MET A 32 -5.88 -5.65 2.56
CA MET A 32 -6.64 -6.40 1.56
C MET A 32 -5.81 -7.61 1.14
N SER A 33 -6.39 -8.81 1.20
CA SER A 33 -5.72 -9.99 0.62
C SER A 33 -5.62 -9.83 -0.90
N GLY A 34 -4.54 -10.33 -1.49
CA GLY A 34 -4.35 -10.37 -2.94
C GLY A 34 -5.52 -11.07 -3.62
N GLY A 35 -6.00 -10.49 -4.70
CA GLY A 35 -7.13 -11.00 -5.45
C GLY A 35 -7.83 -9.92 -6.25
N GLN A 36 -9.04 -10.24 -6.69
CA GLN A 36 -9.82 -9.33 -7.51
C GLN A 36 -10.54 -8.29 -6.68
N THR A 37 -10.24 -7.02 -6.93
CA THR A 37 -10.96 -5.87 -6.34
C THR A 37 -11.79 -5.13 -7.39
N THR A 38 -12.56 -4.13 -6.95
CA THR A 38 -13.36 -3.26 -7.81
C THR A 38 -13.06 -1.79 -7.51
N VAL A 39 -13.23 -0.94 -8.52
CA VAL A 39 -13.14 0.51 -8.34
C VAL A 39 -14.18 1.00 -7.34
N ALA A 40 -15.36 0.37 -7.32
CA ALA A 40 -16.42 0.71 -6.36
C ALA A 40 -16.03 0.45 -4.90
N ASN A 41 -15.30 -0.65 -4.64
CA ASN A 41 -14.84 -0.98 -3.29
C ASN A 41 -13.67 -0.07 -2.84
N LEU A 42 -12.72 0.15 -3.73
CA LEU A 42 -11.49 0.87 -3.40
C LEU A 42 -11.70 2.39 -3.39
N PHE A 43 -12.39 2.94 -4.38
CA PHE A 43 -12.48 4.37 -4.63
C PHE A 43 -13.88 4.94 -4.38
N TYR A 44 -14.86 4.59 -5.18
CA TYR A 44 -16.21 5.15 -5.07
C TYR A 44 -17.28 4.25 -5.70
N ASN A 45 -18.33 3.97 -4.92
CA ASN A 45 -19.47 3.22 -5.37
C ASN A 45 -20.56 4.16 -5.89
N MET A 46 -20.78 4.18 -7.21
CA MET A 46 -21.75 5.06 -7.87
C MET A 46 -23.22 4.73 -7.48
N SER A 47 -23.53 3.46 -7.24
CA SER A 47 -24.90 3.04 -6.91
C SER A 47 -25.32 3.52 -5.52
N THR A 48 -24.41 3.41 -4.55
CA THR A 48 -24.67 3.82 -3.15
C THR A 48 -24.22 5.26 -2.85
N ARG A 49 -23.48 5.90 -3.78
CA ARG A 49 -22.86 7.22 -3.61
C ARG A 49 -21.95 7.30 -2.40
N LYS A 50 -21.26 6.21 -2.08
CA LYS A 50 -20.30 6.15 -0.96
C LYS A 50 -18.87 6.07 -1.45
N ILE A 51 -17.99 6.78 -0.76
CA ILE A 51 -16.54 6.66 -0.96
C ILE A 51 -16.08 5.26 -0.56
N GLY A 52 -15.06 4.73 -1.21
CA GLY A 52 -14.47 3.44 -0.91
C GLY A 52 -13.40 3.50 0.17
N LEU A 53 -12.59 2.46 0.25
CA LEU A 53 -11.59 2.28 1.32
C LEU A 53 -10.62 3.45 1.44
N VAL A 54 -10.22 4.07 0.33
CA VAL A 54 -9.29 5.22 0.33
C VAL A 54 -9.83 6.45 1.07
N GLY A 55 -11.13 6.52 1.30
CA GLY A 55 -11.74 7.62 2.06
C GLY A 55 -11.91 7.35 3.55
N TYR A 56 -11.73 6.09 3.98
CA TYR A 56 -11.92 5.70 5.38
C TYR A 56 -10.63 5.39 6.12
N TRP A 57 -9.58 4.99 5.40
CA TRP A 57 -8.32 4.54 5.96
C TRP A 57 -7.18 5.48 5.59
N ASP A 58 -6.18 5.57 6.44
CA ASP A 58 -4.95 6.32 6.13
C ASP A 58 -3.99 5.50 5.27
N VAL A 59 -4.10 4.17 5.37
CA VAL A 59 -3.31 3.23 4.57
C VAL A 59 -4.19 2.10 4.05
N VAL A 60 -4.14 1.85 2.76
CA VAL A 60 -4.74 0.67 2.12
C VAL A 60 -3.61 -0.21 1.60
N ALA A 61 -3.37 -1.33 2.26
CA ALA A 61 -2.32 -2.26 1.93
C ALA A 61 -2.86 -3.46 1.14
N PHE A 62 -2.27 -3.75 -0.01
CA PHE A 62 -2.54 -4.95 -0.81
C PHE A 62 -1.51 -6.02 -0.47
N ASP A 63 -1.96 -7.09 0.18
CA ASP A 63 -1.13 -8.27 0.41
C ASP A 63 -1.11 -9.18 -0.84
N GLU A 64 -0.05 -9.93 -1.01
CA GLU A 64 0.11 -10.82 -2.16
C GLU A 64 -0.13 -10.13 -3.51
N VAL A 65 0.56 -9.02 -3.74
CA VAL A 65 0.40 -8.18 -4.95
C VAL A 65 0.39 -8.97 -6.26
N ALA A 66 1.05 -10.11 -6.33
CA ALA A 66 1.07 -10.98 -7.50
C ALA A 66 -0.33 -11.44 -7.96
N GLY A 67 -1.28 -11.55 -7.04
CA GLY A 67 -2.66 -11.93 -7.32
C GLY A 67 -3.60 -10.74 -7.55
N MET A 68 -3.11 -9.52 -7.42
CA MET A 68 -3.93 -8.32 -7.52
C MET A 68 -4.49 -8.13 -8.93
N SER A 69 -5.77 -7.87 -9.02
CA SER A 69 -6.43 -7.53 -10.29
C SER A 69 -7.67 -6.66 -10.05
N PHE A 70 -8.05 -5.91 -11.07
CA PHE A 70 -9.32 -5.18 -11.08
C PHE A 70 -10.34 -5.89 -11.95
N LYS A 71 -11.60 -5.91 -11.50
CA LYS A 71 -12.73 -6.30 -12.36
C LYS A 71 -13.01 -5.28 -13.44
N ASP A 72 -12.85 -4.02 -13.08
CA ASP A 72 -13.09 -2.89 -13.96
C ASP A 72 -11.89 -2.69 -14.89
N LYS A 73 -12.14 -2.50 -16.19
CA LYS A 73 -11.10 -2.32 -17.20
C LYS A 73 -10.25 -1.07 -16.99
N ASP A 74 -10.84 -0.04 -16.39
CA ASP A 74 -10.22 1.25 -16.07
C ASP A 74 -9.60 1.30 -14.66
N GLY A 75 -9.69 0.21 -13.90
CA GLY A 75 -9.27 0.19 -12.49
C GLY A 75 -7.81 0.56 -12.26
N ILE A 76 -6.90 0.06 -13.09
CA ILE A 76 -5.47 0.40 -13.01
C ILE A 76 -5.24 1.87 -13.34
N GLN A 77 -5.95 2.41 -14.33
CA GLN A 77 -5.81 3.82 -14.71
C GLN A 77 -6.29 4.75 -13.58
N ILE A 78 -7.45 4.45 -12.99
CA ILE A 78 -7.97 5.21 -11.85
C ILE A 78 -7.01 5.14 -10.65
N MET A 79 -6.41 3.98 -10.41
CA MET A 79 -5.38 3.84 -9.37
C MET A 79 -4.15 4.72 -9.66
N LYS A 80 -3.66 4.74 -10.90
CA LYS A 80 -2.54 5.61 -11.29
C LYS A 80 -2.85 7.09 -11.08
N ASP A 81 -4.04 7.53 -11.47
CA ASP A 81 -4.48 8.92 -11.31
C ASP A 81 -4.52 9.28 -9.81
N TYR A 82 -5.11 8.40 -9.00
CA TYR A 82 -5.15 8.57 -7.55
C TYR A 82 -3.74 8.61 -6.93
N MET A 83 -2.87 7.68 -7.29
CA MET A 83 -1.50 7.63 -6.75
C MET A 83 -0.69 8.88 -7.11
N ALA A 84 -0.99 9.53 -8.23
CA ALA A 84 -0.30 10.73 -8.68
C ALA A 84 -0.75 12.01 -7.95
N SER A 85 -2.03 12.13 -7.61
CA SER A 85 -2.62 13.40 -7.17
C SER A 85 -3.46 13.33 -5.90
N GLY A 86 -3.76 12.13 -5.39
CA GLY A 86 -4.75 11.94 -4.32
C GLY A 86 -6.19 12.15 -4.80
N SER A 87 -6.39 12.40 -6.12
CA SER A 87 -7.72 12.58 -6.71
C SER A 87 -8.04 11.46 -7.70
N PHE A 88 -9.32 11.21 -7.89
CA PHE A 88 -9.82 10.28 -8.89
C PHE A 88 -11.17 10.73 -9.42
N ALA A 89 -11.39 10.54 -10.72
CA ALA A 89 -12.66 10.81 -11.37
C ALA A 89 -13.55 9.57 -11.37
N ARG A 90 -14.82 9.74 -11.02
CA ARG A 90 -15.84 8.71 -11.19
C ARG A 90 -17.16 9.33 -11.66
N GLY A 91 -17.53 9.02 -12.89
CA GLY A 91 -18.64 9.68 -13.57
C GLY A 91 -18.29 11.12 -13.94
N LYS A 92 -19.10 12.08 -13.45
CA LYS A 92 -18.87 13.52 -13.70
C LYS A 92 -18.20 14.24 -12.54
N GLU A 93 -17.90 13.55 -11.45
CA GLU A 93 -17.37 14.14 -10.24
C GLU A 93 -15.92 13.70 -10.02
N GLU A 94 -15.07 14.65 -9.66
CA GLU A 94 -13.75 14.39 -9.10
C GLU A 94 -13.85 14.34 -7.59
N LYS A 95 -13.14 13.39 -6.98
CA LYS A 95 -13.11 13.19 -5.54
C LYS A 95 -11.67 13.07 -5.06
N ASN A 96 -11.42 13.54 -3.85
CA ASN A 96 -10.12 13.49 -3.21
C ASN A 96 -10.14 12.53 -2.04
N ALA A 97 -9.01 11.88 -1.79
CA ALA A 97 -8.76 11.08 -0.61
C ALA A 97 -7.26 11.14 -0.25
N ASN A 98 -6.92 10.75 0.98
CA ASN A 98 -5.58 10.93 1.54
C ASN A 98 -4.86 9.61 1.85
N ALA A 99 -5.49 8.47 1.59
CA ALA A 99 -4.90 7.18 1.89
C ALA A 99 -3.63 6.93 1.07
N SER A 100 -2.62 6.43 1.71
CA SER A 100 -1.43 5.88 1.05
C SER A 100 -1.72 4.45 0.58
N ILE A 101 -1.27 4.11 -0.61
CA ILE A 101 -1.38 2.75 -1.15
C ILE A 101 -0.08 1.99 -0.88
N VAL A 102 -0.20 0.81 -0.33
CA VAL A 102 0.92 -0.08 -0.02
C VAL A 102 0.76 -1.38 -0.78
N PHE A 103 1.82 -1.82 -1.44
CA PHE A 103 1.87 -3.09 -2.15
C PHE A 103 2.85 -4.03 -1.45
N ILE A 104 2.34 -5.16 -0.97
CA ILE A 104 3.12 -6.17 -0.26
C ILE A 104 3.22 -7.43 -1.12
N GLY A 105 4.42 -7.95 -1.27
CA GLY A 105 4.61 -9.16 -2.05
C GLY A 105 5.78 -10.01 -1.59
N ASN A 106 5.84 -11.22 -2.14
CA ASN A 106 6.89 -12.17 -1.84
C ASN A 106 7.87 -12.31 -2.99
N ILE A 107 9.15 -12.25 -2.68
CA ILE A 107 10.25 -12.64 -3.57
C ILE A 107 10.66 -14.06 -3.18
N ASN A 108 10.52 -15.00 -4.12
CA ASN A 108 10.77 -16.42 -3.88
C ASN A 108 12.18 -16.88 -4.29
N GLN A 109 13.00 -15.97 -4.81
CA GLN A 109 14.38 -16.22 -5.25
C GLN A 109 15.32 -15.18 -4.63
N SER A 110 16.62 -15.41 -4.71
CA SER A 110 17.59 -14.43 -4.23
C SER A 110 17.54 -13.15 -5.08
N VAL A 111 17.73 -12.00 -4.46
CA VAL A 111 17.76 -10.70 -5.16
C VAL A 111 18.80 -10.68 -6.28
N SER A 112 19.97 -11.26 -6.03
CA SER A 112 21.02 -11.38 -7.04
C SER A 112 20.62 -12.23 -8.25
N SER A 113 19.79 -13.27 -8.04
CA SER A 113 19.24 -14.06 -9.12
C SER A 113 18.16 -13.29 -9.87
N LEU A 114 17.29 -12.61 -9.14
CA LEU A 114 16.21 -11.79 -9.70
C LEU A 114 16.76 -10.70 -10.64
N LEU A 115 17.78 -9.97 -10.20
CA LEU A 115 18.39 -8.89 -10.97
C LEU A 115 19.13 -9.35 -12.24
N LYS A 116 19.49 -10.64 -12.32
CA LYS A 116 20.11 -11.21 -13.54
C LYS A 116 19.08 -11.58 -14.60
N THR A 117 17.85 -11.86 -14.22
CA THR A 117 16.82 -12.42 -15.10
C THR A 117 15.62 -11.50 -15.32
N ALA A 118 15.43 -10.54 -14.42
CA ALA A 118 14.27 -9.65 -14.39
C ALA A 118 14.59 -8.34 -13.65
N HIS A 119 13.58 -7.75 -13.02
CA HIS A 119 13.68 -6.53 -12.21
C HIS A 119 12.97 -6.69 -10.88
N LEU A 120 13.22 -5.76 -9.94
CA LEU A 120 12.71 -5.85 -8.56
C LEU A 120 11.17 -5.82 -8.45
N PHE A 121 10.46 -5.32 -9.47
CA PHE A 121 9.00 -5.32 -9.52
C PHE A 121 8.39 -6.57 -10.18
N GLN A 122 9.20 -7.55 -10.54
CA GLN A 122 8.74 -8.80 -11.17
C GLN A 122 7.57 -9.50 -10.44
N PRO A 123 7.43 -9.43 -9.11
CA PRO A 123 6.27 -9.99 -8.42
C PRO A 123 4.92 -9.34 -8.71
N PHE A 124 4.88 -8.19 -9.37
CA PHE A 124 3.61 -7.54 -9.75
C PHE A 124 2.91 -8.30 -10.89
N PRO A 125 1.57 -8.18 -11.00
CA PRO A 125 0.81 -8.74 -12.13
C PRO A 125 1.31 -8.21 -13.46
N GLU A 126 1.21 -9.03 -14.51
CA GLU A 126 1.63 -8.65 -15.87
C GLU A 126 0.97 -7.35 -16.36
N SER A 127 -0.29 -7.12 -15.96
CA SER A 127 -1.03 -5.89 -16.29
C SER A 127 -0.44 -4.59 -15.70
N MET A 128 0.45 -4.71 -14.71
CA MET A 128 1.15 -3.59 -14.07
C MET A 128 2.65 -3.65 -14.33
N ASN A 129 3.21 -4.83 -14.51
CA ASN A 129 4.65 -5.09 -14.53
C ASN A 129 5.37 -4.38 -15.70
N ASN A 130 4.68 -4.13 -16.79
CA ASN A 130 5.20 -3.42 -17.97
C ASN A 130 4.78 -1.94 -18.04
N ASP A 131 4.16 -1.41 -16.98
CA ASP A 131 3.67 -0.03 -16.94
C ASP A 131 4.61 0.85 -16.09
N SER A 132 5.60 1.48 -16.74
CA SER A 132 6.52 2.40 -16.06
C SER A 132 5.80 3.56 -15.37
N ALA A 133 4.70 4.05 -15.96
CA ALA A 133 3.91 5.11 -15.37
C ALA A 133 3.22 4.69 -14.06
N PHE A 134 2.95 3.41 -13.86
CA PHE A 134 2.48 2.89 -12.58
C PHE A 134 3.59 2.97 -11.52
N PHE A 135 4.79 2.53 -11.85
CA PHE A 135 5.92 2.50 -10.92
C PHE A 135 6.46 3.90 -10.58
N ASP A 136 6.38 4.86 -11.49
CA ASP A 136 6.76 6.25 -11.25
C ASP A 136 5.95 6.93 -10.13
N ARG A 137 4.81 6.34 -9.74
CA ARG A 137 3.94 6.84 -8.66
C ARG A 137 4.22 6.20 -7.31
N ILE A 138 5.21 5.33 -7.24
CA ILE A 138 5.67 4.70 -6.01
C ILE A 138 6.79 5.56 -5.44
N HIS A 139 6.59 6.09 -4.24
CA HIS A 139 7.51 7.00 -3.58
C HIS A 139 8.65 6.27 -2.88
N TYR A 140 8.40 5.04 -2.44
CA TYR A 140 9.39 4.28 -1.68
C TYR A 140 9.30 2.78 -1.95
N TYR A 141 10.46 2.17 -2.11
CA TYR A 141 10.60 0.71 -2.17
C TYR A 141 11.31 0.23 -0.90
N LEU A 142 10.59 -0.49 -0.05
CA LEU A 142 11.14 -1.10 1.16
C LEU A 142 11.71 -2.49 0.82
N PRO A 143 13.03 -2.69 0.92
CA PRO A 143 13.66 -3.98 0.64
C PRO A 143 13.41 -4.97 1.79
N GLY A 144 12.30 -5.67 1.75
CA GLY A 144 11.89 -6.61 2.80
C GLY A 144 12.85 -7.77 3.04
N TRP A 145 13.82 -7.99 2.16
CA TRP A 145 14.90 -8.96 2.37
C TRP A 145 15.98 -8.45 3.35
N GLU A 146 16.06 -7.16 3.61
CA GLU A 146 16.94 -6.56 4.60
C GLU A 146 16.31 -6.54 6.00
N ILE A 147 15.01 -6.78 6.09
CA ILE A 147 14.28 -6.84 7.36
C ILE A 147 14.49 -8.22 7.98
N PRO A 148 15.03 -8.30 9.20
CA PRO A 148 15.23 -9.57 9.88
C PRO A 148 13.87 -10.23 10.18
N LYS A 149 13.83 -11.56 10.12
CA LYS A 149 12.65 -12.31 10.55
C LYS A 149 12.38 -12.05 12.03
N PHE A 150 11.12 -12.01 12.42
CA PHE A 150 10.74 -11.91 13.82
C PHE A 150 11.29 -13.08 14.63
N LYS A 151 11.87 -12.75 15.76
CA LYS A 151 12.40 -13.70 16.75
C LYS A 151 11.90 -13.30 18.15
N PRO A 152 11.87 -14.23 19.11
CA PRO A 152 11.44 -13.93 20.48
C PRO A 152 12.17 -12.75 21.12
N GLU A 153 13.47 -12.59 20.84
CA GLU A 153 14.28 -11.49 21.36
C GLU A 153 13.91 -10.10 20.83
N HIS A 154 13.09 -10.01 19.77
CA HIS A 154 12.56 -8.74 19.25
C HIS A 154 11.36 -8.23 20.05
N PHE A 155 10.80 -9.06 20.91
CA PHE A 155 9.68 -8.67 21.77
C PHE A 155 10.19 -8.26 23.14
N THR A 156 9.59 -7.22 23.70
CA THR A 156 9.91 -6.75 25.05
C THR A 156 8.77 -7.10 26.00
N ASP A 157 9.11 -7.44 27.23
CA ASP A 157 8.19 -7.57 28.37
C ASP A 157 8.05 -6.26 29.18
N ARG A 158 8.75 -5.19 28.74
CA ARG A 158 8.70 -3.87 29.35
C ARG A 158 7.53 -3.06 28.80
N TYR A 159 7.20 -1.96 29.49
CA TYR A 159 6.20 -1.01 29.02
C TYR A 159 6.56 -0.47 27.64
N GLY A 160 5.59 -0.54 26.73
CA GLY A 160 5.68 0.02 25.39
C GLY A 160 4.84 1.26 25.22
N PHE A 161 5.05 2.00 24.15
CA PHE A 161 4.20 3.12 23.77
C PHE A 161 2.88 2.58 23.17
N ILE A 162 1.76 3.20 23.52
CA ILE A 162 0.45 2.82 22.97
C ILE A 162 0.40 3.16 21.49
N VAL A 163 0.31 2.13 20.64
CA VAL A 163 0.37 2.28 19.18
C VAL A 163 -0.78 3.13 18.64
N ASP A 164 -1.99 2.97 19.15
CA ASP A 164 -3.17 3.75 18.73
C ASP A 164 -2.97 5.25 19.00
N TYR A 165 -2.44 5.61 20.16
CA TYR A 165 -2.12 7.00 20.47
C TYR A 165 -1.03 7.54 19.55
N PHE A 166 0.01 6.76 19.26
CA PHE A 166 1.06 7.15 18.32
C PHE A 166 0.53 7.34 16.90
N ALA A 167 -0.39 6.47 16.47
CA ALA A 167 -1.04 6.59 15.16
C ALA A 167 -1.85 7.89 15.05
N GLU A 168 -2.63 8.26 16.09
CA GLU A 168 -3.36 9.53 16.11
C GLU A 168 -2.43 10.75 16.12
N PHE A 169 -1.31 10.67 16.84
CA PHE A 169 -0.29 11.72 16.78
C PHE A 169 0.28 11.90 15.37
N LEU A 170 0.60 10.81 14.67
CA LEU A 170 1.06 10.84 13.28
C LEU A 170 -0.01 11.40 12.33
N ARG A 171 -1.28 11.05 12.53
CA ARG A 171 -2.40 11.62 11.75
C ARG A 171 -2.51 13.13 11.93
N GLU A 172 -2.31 13.63 13.14
CA GLU A 172 -2.32 15.07 13.39
C GLU A 172 -1.13 15.76 12.70
N MET A 173 0.04 15.11 12.68
CA MET A 173 1.21 15.62 11.96
C MET A 173 0.99 15.71 10.44
N ARG A 174 0.21 14.82 9.83
CA ARG A 174 -0.14 14.86 8.39
C ARG A 174 -0.81 16.18 7.96
N LYS A 175 -1.40 16.91 8.90
CA LYS A 175 -2.03 18.22 8.64
C LYS A 175 -1.03 19.37 8.60
N ARG A 176 0.23 19.12 8.94
CA ARG A 176 1.30 20.12 9.00
C ARG A 176 2.25 19.97 7.82
N ASN A 177 2.86 21.06 7.41
CA ASN A 177 3.94 21.08 6.43
C ASN A 177 5.29 21.11 7.17
N PHE A 178 6.21 20.22 6.80
CA PHE A 178 7.55 20.11 7.38
C PHE A 178 8.64 20.36 6.32
N SER A 179 8.30 20.95 5.18
CA SER A 179 9.19 21.20 4.05
C SER A 179 9.91 22.57 4.16
N ASP A 180 10.49 22.91 5.33
CA ASP A 180 11.34 24.08 5.48
C ASP A 180 12.79 23.78 5.10
#